data_65794e0b1336d5cfad3da576a6f77c23
#
_entry.id   65794e0b1336d5cfad3da576a6f77c23
#
_cell.length_a   1.000
_cell.length_b   1.000
_cell.length_c   1.000
_cell.angle_alpha   90.00
_cell.angle_beta   90.00
_cell.angle_gamma   90.00
#
_symmetry.space_group_name_H-M   'P 1'
#
loop_
_entity.id
_entity.type
_entity.pdbx_description
1 polymer ?
#
loop_
_entity_poly.entity_id
_entity_poly.type
_entity_poly.pdbx_seq_one_letter_code
_entity_poly.pdbx_strand_id
1 'polypeptide(L)'
;MKIIGERLRGLRESVRLSQAKLAKEFDVSQSALARYEIDDSTPCPEVFLKYADYFDVSLDYIFGRTDDPHGMIYNNWVKLGLNNPEMARFVEMCFDPGSAMNERLKATLVQMLSEVETK
;
A
#
# COMPACT_ATOMS: atom_id res chain seq x y z
N MET A 1 7.00 -18.87 2.23
CA MET A 1 5.67 -18.79 1.61
C MET A 1 5.76 -17.99 0.31
N LYS A 2 5.45 -18.65 -0.79
CA LYS A 2 5.60 -18.03 -2.12
C LYS A 2 4.68 -16.83 -2.35
N ILE A 3 3.54 -16.76 -1.66
CA ILE A 3 2.57 -15.69 -1.88
C ILE A 3 3.08 -14.32 -1.41
N ILE A 4 3.92 -14.29 -0.40
CA ILE A 4 4.45 -13.02 0.12
C ILE A 4 5.25 -12.31 -0.97
N GLY A 5 6.21 -12.98 -1.58
CA GLY A 5 7.04 -12.39 -2.63
C GLY A 5 6.22 -11.92 -3.83
N GLU A 6 5.24 -12.71 -4.27
CA GLU A 6 4.34 -12.34 -5.35
C GLU A 6 3.55 -11.06 -5.03
N ARG A 7 3.02 -10.96 -3.80
CA ARG A 7 2.26 -9.80 -3.36
C ARG A 7 3.14 -8.55 -3.28
N LEU A 8 4.33 -8.67 -2.72
CA LEU A 8 5.29 -7.55 -2.63
C LEU A 8 5.68 -7.05 -4.02
N ARG A 9 6.01 -7.97 -4.92
CA ARG A 9 6.34 -7.63 -6.30
C ARG A 9 5.16 -7.00 -7.03
N GLY A 10 3.97 -7.57 -6.89
CA GLY A 10 2.76 -7.04 -7.51
C GLY A 10 2.46 -5.61 -7.07
N LEU A 11 2.62 -5.30 -5.78
CA LEU A 11 2.43 -3.96 -5.26
C LEU A 11 3.41 -2.98 -5.91
N ARG A 12 4.69 -3.33 -5.97
CA ARG A 12 5.72 -2.49 -6.59
C ARG A 12 5.41 -2.24 -8.07
N GLU A 13 5.09 -3.30 -8.80
CA GLU A 13 4.81 -3.20 -10.23
C GLU A 13 3.53 -2.41 -10.52
N SER A 14 2.54 -2.46 -9.62
CA SER A 14 1.28 -1.74 -9.78
C SER A 14 1.48 -0.22 -9.85
N VAL A 15 2.52 0.29 -9.20
CA VAL A 15 2.87 1.72 -9.23
C VAL A 15 4.09 2.01 -10.11
N ARG A 16 4.56 1.02 -10.86
CA ARG A 16 5.66 1.13 -11.83
C ARG A 16 6.97 1.60 -11.24
N LEU A 17 7.25 1.21 -9.99
CA LEU A 17 8.53 1.49 -9.37
C LEU A 17 9.53 0.39 -9.67
N SER A 18 10.80 0.78 -9.85
CA SER A 18 11.89 -0.19 -9.93
C SER A 18 12.25 -0.72 -8.54
N GLN A 19 12.88 -1.87 -8.49
CA GLN A 19 13.40 -2.41 -7.22
C GLN A 19 14.35 -1.42 -6.56
N ALA A 20 15.23 -0.79 -7.33
CA ALA A 20 16.19 0.18 -6.80
C ALA A 20 15.52 1.37 -6.14
N LYS A 21 14.48 1.91 -6.76
CA LYS A 21 13.74 3.06 -6.21
C LYS A 21 13.01 2.70 -4.93
N LEU A 22 12.31 1.57 -4.92
CA LEU A 22 11.60 1.14 -3.73
C LEU A 22 12.55 0.80 -2.59
N ALA A 23 13.68 0.16 -2.90
CA ALA A 23 14.70 -0.16 -1.91
C ALA A 23 15.23 1.12 -1.24
N LYS A 24 15.46 2.16 -2.02
CA LYS A 24 15.88 3.46 -1.51
C LYS A 24 14.84 4.07 -0.58
N GLU A 25 13.56 4.00 -0.96
CA GLU A 25 12.46 4.51 -0.13
C GLU A 25 12.37 3.76 1.20
N PHE A 26 12.62 2.46 1.19
CA PHE A 26 12.52 1.62 2.39
C PHE A 26 13.83 1.51 3.18
N ASP A 27 14.88 2.16 2.70
CA ASP A 27 16.21 2.12 3.33
C ASP A 27 16.73 0.67 3.47
N VAL A 28 16.56 -0.10 2.41
CA VAL A 28 17.10 -1.46 2.30
C VAL A 28 17.90 -1.55 1.00
N SER A 29 18.78 -2.57 0.90
CA SER A 29 19.52 -2.78 -0.34
C SER A 29 18.60 -3.33 -1.44
N GLN A 30 18.94 -3.03 -2.70
CA GLN A 30 18.22 -3.62 -3.83
C GLN A 30 18.32 -5.16 -3.80
N SER A 31 19.45 -5.70 -3.41
CA SER A 31 19.65 -7.15 -3.28
C SER A 31 18.67 -7.77 -2.29
N ALA A 32 18.49 -7.11 -1.13
CA ALA A 32 17.55 -7.58 -0.13
C ALA A 32 16.11 -7.55 -0.66
N LEU A 33 15.73 -6.46 -1.29
CA LEU A 33 14.39 -6.32 -1.85
C LEU A 33 14.11 -7.35 -2.93
N ALA A 34 15.09 -7.60 -3.80
CA ALA A 34 14.96 -8.63 -4.84
C ALA A 34 14.73 -10.02 -4.22
N ARG A 35 15.42 -10.34 -3.12
CA ARG A 35 15.23 -11.61 -2.41
C ARG A 35 13.85 -11.73 -1.77
N TYR A 36 13.32 -10.63 -1.27
CA TYR A 36 11.94 -10.61 -0.73
C TYR A 36 10.93 -11.00 -1.80
N GLU A 37 11.10 -10.48 -3.01
CA GLU A 37 10.15 -10.68 -4.10
C GLU A 37 10.16 -12.10 -4.67
N ILE A 38 11.23 -12.83 -4.47
CA ILE A 38 11.33 -14.24 -4.91
C ILE A 38 11.25 -15.23 -3.75
N ASP A 39 10.91 -14.76 -2.55
CA ASP A 39 10.80 -15.57 -1.33
C ASP A 39 12.11 -16.26 -0.93
N ASP A 40 13.24 -15.70 -1.33
CA ASP A 40 14.58 -16.16 -0.92
C ASP A 40 14.93 -15.68 0.48
N SER A 41 14.37 -14.56 0.91
CA SER A 41 14.44 -14.11 2.29
C SER A 41 13.12 -13.44 2.70
N THR A 42 12.92 -13.33 4.01
CA THR A 42 11.69 -12.76 4.57
C THR A 42 12.00 -11.38 5.15
N PRO A 43 11.22 -10.34 4.78
CA PRO A 43 11.39 -9.03 5.41
C PRO A 43 11.21 -9.07 6.92
N CYS A 44 11.94 -8.23 7.65
CA CYS A 44 11.68 -8.03 9.06
C CYS A 44 10.35 -7.28 9.26
N PRO A 45 9.77 -7.31 10.48
CA PRO A 45 8.49 -6.65 10.73
C PRO A 45 8.45 -5.18 10.31
N GLU A 46 9.53 -4.43 10.53
CA GLU A 46 9.59 -3.01 10.15
C GLU A 46 9.44 -2.81 8.65
N VAL A 47 10.03 -3.70 7.84
CA VAL A 47 9.91 -3.62 6.38
C VAL A 47 8.50 -3.99 5.93
N PHE A 48 7.88 -4.98 6.55
CA PHE A 48 6.48 -5.30 6.27
C PHE A 48 5.57 -4.10 6.55
N LEU A 49 5.80 -3.38 7.65
CA LEU A 49 5.03 -2.18 7.97
C LEU A 49 5.25 -1.09 6.93
N LYS A 50 6.48 -0.93 6.43
CA LYS A 50 6.76 0.02 5.35
C LYS A 50 5.97 -0.30 4.09
N TYR A 51 5.88 -1.58 3.71
CA TYR A 51 5.04 -1.99 2.58
C TYR A 51 3.57 -1.68 2.83
N ALA A 52 3.06 -2.04 3.99
CA ALA A 52 1.66 -1.83 4.32
C ALA A 52 1.29 -0.35 4.31
N ASP A 53 2.14 0.48 4.89
CA ASP A 53 1.90 1.92 4.97
C ASP A 53 2.09 2.63 3.63
N TYR A 54 3.14 2.29 2.90
CA TYR A 54 3.45 2.93 1.62
C TYR A 54 2.36 2.65 0.57
N PHE A 55 1.91 1.41 0.48
CA PHE A 55 0.91 1.00 -0.51
C PHE A 55 -0.51 1.04 0.02
N ASP A 56 -0.69 1.36 1.30
CA ASP A 56 -1.98 1.30 1.99
C ASP A 56 -2.69 -0.03 1.75
N VAL A 57 -2.01 -1.10 2.13
CA VAL A 57 -2.56 -2.45 2.07
C VAL A 57 -2.49 -3.09 3.45
N SER A 58 -3.36 -4.07 3.69
CA SER A 58 -3.34 -4.80 4.94
C SER A 58 -2.18 -5.81 4.97
N LEU A 59 -1.66 -6.10 6.15
CA LEU A 59 -0.70 -7.19 6.32
C LEU A 59 -1.33 -8.53 5.98
N ASP A 60 -2.62 -8.71 6.25
CA ASP A 60 -3.35 -9.92 5.87
C ASP A 60 -3.30 -10.16 4.37
N TYR A 61 -3.42 -9.10 3.56
CA TYR A 61 -3.28 -9.21 2.12
C TYR A 61 -1.87 -9.67 1.74
N ILE A 62 -0.84 -9.04 2.32
CA ILE A 62 0.56 -9.39 2.03
C ILE A 62 0.83 -10.86 2.37
N PHE A 63 0.29 -11.33 3.51
CA PHE A 63 0.48 -12.71 3.96
C PHE A 63 -0.44 -13.72 3.27
N GLY A 64 -1.34 -13.27 2.40
CA GLY A 64 -2.22 -14.16 1.65
C GLY A 64 -3.44 -14.64 2.42
N ARG A 65 -3.78 -13.98 3.54
CA ARG A 65 -4.95 -14.34 4.35
C ARG A 65 -6.25 -13.78 3.78
N THR A 66 -6.15 -12.78 2.93
CA THR A 66 -7.28 -12.17 2.24
C THR A 66 -6.86 -11.78 0.84
N ASP A 67 -7.82 -11.71 -0.08
CA ASP A 67 -7.61 -11.18 -1.42
C ASP A 67 -7.98 -9.70 -1.51
N ASP A 68 -8.51 -9.12 -0.42
CA ASP A 68 -8.83 -7.69 -0.35
C ASP A 68 -7.57 -6.92 0.06
N PRO A 69 -7.00 -6.08 -0.85
CA PRO A 69 -5.77 -5.36 -0.55
C PRO A 69 -5.96 -4.14 0.34
N HIS A 70 -7.19 -3.66 0.54
CA HIS A 70 -7.44 -2.37 1.16
C HIS A 70 -6.89 -2.25 2.57
N GLY A 71 -6.15 -1.17 2.84
CA GLY A 71 -5.55 -0.88 4.13
C GLY A 71 -6.38 0.06 4.99
N MET A 72 -5.75 0.58 6.05
CA MET A 72 -6.40 1.42 7.05
C MET A 72 -6.94 2.74 6.48
N ILE A 73 -6.18 3.36 5.59
CA ILE A 73 -6.57 4.68 5.03
C ILE A 73 -7.83 4.53 4.20
N TYR A 74 -7.85 3.55 3.30
CA TYR A 74 -9.03 3.25 2.49
C TYR A 74 -10.25 2.98 3.36
N ASN A 75 -10.12 2.11 4.36
CA ASN A 75 -11.23 1.74 5.23
C ASN A 75 -11.78 2.92 6.02
N ASN A 76 -10.90 3.81 6.49
CA ASN A 76 -11.32 5.02 7.20
C ASN A 76 -12.11 5.96 6.28
N TRP A 77 -11.65 6.13 5.03
CA TRP A 77 -12.35 6.98 4.07
C TRP A 77 -13.67 6.39 3.62
N VAL A 78 -13.77 5.07 3.50
CA VAL A 78 -15.04 4.39 3.20
C VAL A 78 -16.06 4.67 4.31
N LYS A 79 -15.66 4.62 5.57
CA LYS A 79 -16.54 4.94 6.68
C LYS A 79 -17.04 6.38 6.64
N LEU A 80 -16.16 7.33 6.29
CA LEU A 80 -16.53 8.74 6.17
C LEU A 80 -17.46 9.00 4.98
N GLY A 81 -17.31 8.20 3.92
CA GLY A 81 -18.07 8.35 2.68
C GLY A 81 -19.38 7.57 2.61
N LEU A 82 -19.77 6.86 3.68
CA LEU A 82 -20.94 5.98 3.68
C LEU A 82 -22.22 6.65 3.24
N ASN A 83 -22.39 7.94 3.53
CA ASN A 83 -23.60 8.70 3.21
C ASN A 83 -23.44 9.59 1.97
N ASN A 84 -22.35 9.47 1.24
CA ASN A 84 -22.09 10.31 0.07
C ASN A 84 -21.53 9.44 -1.08
N PRO A 85 -22.38 9.11 -2.09
CA PRO A 85 -21.94 8.28 -3.21
C PRO A 85 -20.81 8.87 -4.04
N GLU A 86 -20.77 10.20 -4.19
CA GLU A 86 -19.71 10.87 -4.95
C GLU A 86 -18.36 10.74 -4.25
N MET A 87 -18.36 10.91 -2.92
CA MET A 87 -17.16 10.74 -2.12
C MET A 87 -16.67 9.29 -2.16
N ALA A 88 -17.60 8.34 -2.10
CA ALA A 88 -17.27 6.91 -2.20
C ALA A 88 -16.59 6.59 -3.53
N ARG A 89 -17.09 7.13 -4.64
CA ARG A 89 -16.47 6.98 -5.95
C ARG A 89 -15.07 7.59 -6.00
N PHE A 90 -14.92 8.78 -5.44
CA PHE A 90 -13.64 9.47 -5.38
C PHE A 90 -12.61 8.65 -4.62
N VAL A 91 -12.99 8.09 -3.48
CA VAL A 91 -12.12 7.24 -2.66
C VAL A 91 -11.70 5.99 -3.45
N GLU A 92 -12.64 5.33 -4.14
CA GLU A 92 -12.33 4.17 -4.97
C GLU A 92 -11.30 4.52 -6.06
N MET A 93 -11.47 5.66 -6.71
CA MET A 93 -10.55 6.11 -7.75
C MET A 93 -9.14 6.37 -7.19
N CYS A 94 -9.05 6.96 -5.98
CA CYS A 94 -7.77 7.24 -5.33
C CYS A 94 -6.98 5.98 -5.00
N PHE A 95 -7.68 4.88 -4.71
CA PHE A 95 -7.05 3.64 -4.28
C PHE A 95 -7.01 2.58 -5.38
N ASP A 96 -7.34 2.95 -6.62
CA ASP A 96 -7.15 2.07 -7.78
C ASP A 96 -5.66 1.96 -8.08
N PRO A 97 -5.07 0.75 -7.99
CA PRO A 97 -3.64 0.57 -8.24
C PRO A 97 -3.21 0.97 -9.65
N GLY A 98 -4.13 0.95 -10.61
CA GLY A 98 -3.85 1.35 -11.99
C GLY A 98 -3.85 2.85 -12.23
N SER A 99 -4.23 3.66 -11.22
CA SER A 99 -4.33 5.11 -11.38
C SER A 99 -2.97 5.78 -11.25
N ALA A 100 -2.60 6.55 -12.27
CA ALA A 100 -1.36 7.34 -12.25
C ALA A 100 -1.37 8.45 -11.18
N MET A 101 -2.53 8.84 -10.70
CA MET A 101 -2.68 9.91 -9.70
C MET A 101 -2.81 9.36 -8.28
N ASN A 102 -2.77 8.06 -8.12
CA ASN A 102 -3.02 7.38 -6.86
C ASN A 102 -2.16 7.91 -5.70
N GLU A 103 -0.84 8.02 -5.90
CA GLU A 103 0.08 8.42 -4.82
C GLU A 103 -0.19 9.84 -4.31
N ARG A 104 -0.41 10.79 -5.22
CA ARG A 104 -0.68 12.18 -4.85
C ARG A 104 -1.99 12.30 -4.09
N LEU A 105 -3.02 11.60 -4.56
CA LEU A 105 -4.33 11.61 -3.92
C LEU A 105 -4.29 10.93 -2.57
N LYS A 106 -3.58 9.82 -2.43
CA LYS A 106 -3.37 9.17 -1.14
C LYS A 106 -2.70 10.10 -0.13
N ALA A 107 -1.63 10.79 -0.54
CA ALA A 107 -0.92 11.71 0.34
C ALA A 107 -1.84 12.83 0.83
N THR A 108 -2.66 13.37 -0.07
CA THR A 108 -3.65 14.40 0.27
C THR A 108 -4.69 13.88 1.27
N LEU A 109 -5.20 12.67 1.03
CA LEU A 109 -6.18 12.05 1.92
C LEU A 109 -5.60 11.78 3.30
N VAL A 110 -4.36 11.32 3.38
CA VAL A 110 -3.67 11.08 4.65
C VAL A 110 -3.54 12.38 5.44
N GLN A 111 -3.15 13.46 4.77
CA GLN A 111 -3.03 14.77 5.40
C GLN A 111 -4.38 15.26 5.92
N MET A 112 -5.43 15.14 5.14
CA MET A 112 -6.78 15.54 5.55
C MET A 112 -7.26 14.72 6.74
N LEU A 113 -7.00 13.42 6.75
CA LEU A 113 -7.38 12.54 7.84
C LEU A 113 -6.65 12.91 9.14
N SER A 114 -5.35 13.24 9.06
CA SER A 114 -4.59 13.72 10.20
C SER A 114 -5.19 15.00 10.80
N GLU A 115 -5.61 15.92 9.96
CA GLU A 115 -6.25 17.16 10.40
C GLU A 115 -7.57 16.91 11.11
N VAL A 116 -8.34 15.94 10.64
CA VAL A 116 -9.61 15.55 11.26
C VAL A 116 -9.37 14.92 12.63
N GLU A 117 -8.36 14.06 12.75
CA GLU A 117 -8.04 13.36 14.00
C GLU A 117 -7.50 14.29 15.09
N THR A 118 -6.89 15.41 14.72
CA THR A 118 -6.34 16.36 15.68
C THR A 118 -7.37 17.33 16.24
N LYS A 119 -8.58 17.25 15.77
CA LYS A 119 -9.71 18.05 16.27
C LYS A 119 -10.55 17.27 17.24
#